data_1d123461db79587873b6d3c47829204f
#
_entry.id   1d123461db79587873b6d3c47829204f
#
_cell.length_a   1.000
_cell.length_b   1.000
_cell.length_c   1.000
_cell.angle_alpha   90.00
_cell.angle_beta   90.00
_cell.angle_gamma   90.00
#
_symmetry.space_group_name_H-M   'P 1'
#
loop_
_entity.id
_entity.type
_entity.pdbx_description
1 polymer ?
#
loop_
_entity_poly.entity_id
_entity_poly.type
_entity_poly.pdbx_seq_one_letter_code
_entity_poly.pdbx_strand_id
1 'polypeptide(L)'
;PDANALLERAGFDPEKSVLTRRQAEVLALRERNVRQSTIADLLGTSRANVSSIESSARDNVAKARETVAFAEALTAPVRVEVDEETDLYNVPKLVYDACDAAGVKVNHTAPDLMKLVSDEAGEAVQGREIQAPLLVGVTTDGTVRVRQSR
;
A
#
# COMPACT_ATOMS: atom_id res chain seq x y z
N PRO A 1 -12.88 -9.08 -24.14
CA PRO A 1 -13.19 -9.42 -22.74
C PRO A 1 -14.46 -8.72 -22.26
N ASP A 2 -15.26 -9.45 -21.50
CA ASP A 2 -16.50 -8.94 -20.94
C ASP A 2 -16.24 -8.36 -19.55
N ALA A 3 -16.36 -7.05 -19.42
CA ALA A 3 -16.11 -6.35 -18.16
C ALA A 3 -17.04 -6.84 -17.05
N ASN A 4 -18.33 -7.05 -17.34
CA ASN A 4 -19.29 -7.56 -16.35
C ASN A 4 -18.87 -8.92 -15.80
N ALA A 5 -18.47 -9.84 -16.68
CA ALA A 5 -18.02 -11.16 -16.26
C ALA A 5 -16.76 -11.10 -15.40
N LEU A 6 -15.85 -10.19 -15.73
CA LEU A 6 -14.63 -9.99 -14.93
C LEU A 6 -14.97 -9.49 -13.51
N LEU A 7 -15.89 -8.53 -13.40
CA LEU A 7 -16.31 -8.00 -12.10
C LEU A 7 -17.02 -9.04 -11.26
N GLU A 8 -17.91 -9.83 -11.87
CA GLU A 8 -18.63 -10.91 -11.16
C GLU A 8 -17.65 -11.95 -10.62
N ARG A 9 -16.70 -12.39 -11.44
CA ARG A 9 -15.69 -13.37 -11.02
C ARG A 9 -14.79 -12.84 -9.91
N ALA A 10 -14.49 -11.54 -9.92
CA ALA A 10 -13.69 -10.91 -8.88
C ALA A 10 -14.49 -10.57 -7.62
N GLY A 11 -15.82 -10.71 -7.66
CA GLY A 11 -16.68 -10.43 -6.52
C GLY A 11 -16.87 -8.94 -6.24
N PHE A 12 -16.84 -8.11 -7.28
CA PHE A 12 -17.01 -6.68 -7.09
C PHE A 12 -18.41 -6.33 -6.56
N ASP A 13 -18.45 -5.55 -5.50
CA ASP A 13 -19.68 -5.02 -4.92
C ASP A 13 -19.51 -3.51 -4.75
N PRO A 14 -20.27 -2.69 -5.50
CA PRO A 14 -20.15 -1.23 -5.42
C PRO A 14 -20.52 -0.67 -4.05
N GLU A 15 -21.32 -1.37 -3.27
CA GLU A 15 -21.68 -0.93 -1.92
C GLU A 15 -20.55 -1.13 -0.91
N LYS A 16 -19.58 -1.97 -1.23
CA LYS A 16 -18.45 -2.29 -0.35
C LYS A 16 -17.13 -1.69 -0.83
N SER A 17 -17.15 -0.93 -1.91
CA SER A 17 -15.94 -0.41 -2.54
C SER A 17 -15.98 1.10 -2.66
N VAL A 18 -14.82 1.72 -2.61
CA VAL A 18 -14.67 3.15 -2.94
C VAL A 18 -14.65 3.39 -4.45
N LEU A 19 -14.62 2.31 -5.24
CA LEU A 19 -14.67 2.40 -6.70
C LEU A 19 -16.12 2.45 -7.18
N THR A 20 -16.38 3.29 -8.18
CA THR A 20 -17.63 3.19 -8.94
C THR A 20 -17.56 1.95 -9.82
N ARG A 21 -18.71 1.49 -10.32
CA ARG A 21 -18.73 0.36 -11.24
C ARG A 21 -17.89 0.63 -12.48
N ARG A 22 -18.00 1.83 -13.04
CA ARG A 22 -17.24 2.23 -14.24
C ARG A 22 -15.72 2.21 -13.97
N GLN A 23 -15.30 2.68 -12.81
CA GLN A 23 -13.90 2.61 -12.42
C GLN A 23 -13.43 1.16 -12.30
N ALA A 24 -14.22 0.30 -11.70
CA ALA A 24 -13.90 -1.12 -11.56
C ALA A 24 -13.82 -1.82 -12.93
N GLU A 25 -14.72 -1.50 -13.85
CA GLU A 25 -14.69 -2.05 -15.21
C GLU A 25 -13.38 -1.68 -15.94
N VAL A 26 -12.99 -0.42 -15.86
CA VAL A 26 -11.76 0.06 -16.50
C VAL A 26 -10.55 -0.64 -15.91
N LEU A 27 -10.46 -0.72 -14.59
CA LEU A 27 -9.32 -1.41 -13.94
C LEU A 27 -9.27 -2.89 -14.31
N ALA A 28 -10.41 -3.58 -14.33
CA ALA A 28 -10.47 -4.99 -14.69
C ALA A 28 -9.96 -5.24 -16.11
N LEU A 29 -10.37 -4.41 -17.06
CA LEU A 29 -9.92 -4.50 -18.44
C LEU A 29 -8.43 -4.15 -18.58
N ARG A 30 -7.96 -3.12 -17.89
CA ARG A 30 -6.54 -2.76 -17.89
C ARG A 30 -5.66 -3.88 -17.32
N GLU A 31 -6.13 -4.57 -16.30
CA GLU A 31 -5.41 -5.71 -15.73
C GLU A 31 -5.27 -6.87 -16.72
N ARG A 32 -6.17 -6.95 -17.71
CA ARG A 32 -6.10 -7.90 -18.82
C ARG A 32 -5.31 -7.35 -20.01
N ASN A 33 -4.58 -6.25 -19.83
CA ASN A 33 -3.77 -5.58 -20.85
C ASN A 33 -4.58 -5.06 -22.04
N VAL A 34 -5.86 -4.76 -21.83
CA VAL A 34 -6.70 -4.14 -22.85
C VAL A 34 -6.32 -2.67 -22.94
N ARG A 35 -6.08 -2.19 -24.16
CA ARG A 35 -5.68 -0.80 -24.39
C ARG A 35 -6.82 0.16 -24.08
N GLN A 36 -6.49 1.36 -23.65
CA GLN A 36 -7.49 2.39 -23.34
C GLN A 36 -8.40 2.69 -24.52
N SER A 37 -7.85 2.73 -25.75
CA SER A 37 -8.66 2.95 -26.95
C SER A 37 -9.69 1.84 -27.17
N THR A 38 -9.31 0.59 -26.92
CA THR A 38 -10.22 -0.55 -27.03
C THR A 38 -11.28 -0.50 -25.93
N ILE A 39 -10.91 -0.13 -24.73
CA ILE A 39 -11.86 0.05 -23.61
C ILE A 39 -12.87 1.14 -23.96
N ALA A 40 -12.39 2.25 -24.54
CA ALA A 40 -13.25 3.35 -24.97
C ALA A 40 -14.33 2.84 -25.95
N ASP A 41 -13.93 2.04 -26.92
CA ASP A 41 -14.88 1.44 -27.87
C ASP A 41 -15.87 0.50 -27.18
N LEU A 42 -15.40 -0.35 -26.30
CA LEU A 42 -16.25 -1.29 -25.54
C LEU A 42 -17.26 -0.57 -24.66
N LEU A 43 -16.88 0.55 -24.06
CA LEU A 43 -17.72 1.28 -23.12
C LEU A 43 -18.49 2.44 -23.77
N GLY A 44 -18.28 2.69 -25.06
CA GLY A 44 -18.99 3.74 -25.79
C GLY A 44 -18.58 5.14 -25.35
N THR A 45 -17.30 5.37 -25.10
CA THR A 45 -16.79 6.66 -24.66
C THR A 45 -15.46 7.00 -25.36
N SER A 46 -14.82 8.10 -24.99
CA SER A 46 -13.55 8.50 -25.58
C SER A 46 -12.38 7.89 -24.80
N ARG A 47 -11.22 7.77 -25.50
CA ARG A 47 -9.98 7.34 -24.84
C ARG A 47 -9.58 8.29 -23.72
N ALA A 48 -9.77 9.61 -23.91
CA ALA A 48 -9.46 10.61 -22.90
C ALA A 48 -10.29 10.38 -21.62
N ASN A 49 -11.58 10.02 -21.78
CA ASN A 49 -12.43 9.72 -20.64
C ASN A 49 -11.98 8.44 -19.93
N VAL A 50 -11.60 7.40 -20.67
CA VAL A 50 -11.05 6.17 -20.07
C VAL A 50 -9.78 6.47 -19.28
N SER A 51 -8.88 7.28 -19.82
CA SER A 51 -7.66 7.69 -19.13
C SER A 51 -7.98 8.41 -17.81
N SER A 52 -8.95 9.31 -17.83
CA SER A 52 -9.40 10.02 -16.64
C SER A 52 -10.03 9.08 -15.60
N ILE A 53 -10.86 8.16 -16.05
CA ILE A 53 -11.49 7.15 -15.17
C ILE A 53 -10.42 6.26 -14.54
N GLU A 54 -9.46 5.81 -15.33
CA GLU A 54 -8.37 4.96 -14.81
C GLU A 54 -7.54 5.71 -13.77
N SER A 55 -7.19 6.96 -14.03
CA SER A 55 -6.44 7.78 -13.09
C SER A 55 -7.17 7.95 -11.77
N SER A 56 -8.46 8.29 -11.83
CA SER A 56 -9.30 8.44 -10.62
C SER A 56 -9.45 7.11 -9.87
N ALA A 57 -9.59 6.01 -10.59
CA ALA A 57 -9.69 4.69 -9.98
C ALA A 57 -8.42 4.31 -9.23
N ARG A 58 -7.25 4.55 -9.83
CA ARG A 58 -5.96 4.26 -9.19
C ARG A 58 -5.72 5.15 -7.99
N ASP A 59 -6.11 6.42 -8.05
CA ASP A 59 -6.04 7.32 -6.90
C ASP A 59 -6.92 6.84 -5.75
N ASN A 60 -8.13 6.38 -6.05
CA ASN A 60 -9.04 5.84 -5.03
C ASN A 60 -8.45 4.58 -4.38
N VAL A 61 -7.85 3.69 -5.14
CA VAL A 61 -7.19 2.50 -4.59
C VAL A 61 -6.02 2.91 -3.69
N ALA A 62 -5.20 3.86 -4.12
CA ALA A 62 -4.07 4.35 -3.34
C ALA A 62 -4.53 4.98 -2.02
N LYS A 63 -5.59 5.78 -2.05
CA LYS A 63 -6.17 6.39 -0.84
C LYS A 63 -6.77 5.35 0.09
N ALA A 64 -7.44 4.34 -0.45
CA ALA A 64 -7.99 3.25 0.35
C ALA A 64 -6.88 2.47 1.06
N ARG A 65 -5.79 2.17 0.37
CA ARG A 65 -4.62 1.51 0.96
C ARG A 65 -4.00 2.35 2.07
N GLU A 66 -3.87 3.66 1.86
CA GLU A 66 -3.35 4.58 2.88
C GLU A 66 -4.25 4.62 4.10
N THR A 67 -5.56 4.61 3.90
CA THR A 67 -6.54 4.58 4.99
C THR A 67 -6.40 3.31 5.83
N VAL A 68 -6.27 2.15 5.19
CA VAL A 68 -6.04 0.89 5.88
C VAL A 68 -4.72 0.92 6.65
N ALA A 69 -3.66 1.40 6.02
CA ALA A 69 -2.34 1.50 6.65
C ALA A 69 -2.37 2.42 7.88
N PHE A 70 -3.07 3.54 7.79
CA PHE A 70 -3.26 4.45 8.91
C PHE A 70 -4.01 3.79 10.06
N ALA A 71 -5.12 3.11 9.75
CA ALA A 71 -5.91 2.41 10.76
C ALA A 71 -5.10 1.30 11.45
N GLU A 72 -4.31 0.55 10.69
CA GLU A 72 -3.41 -0.46 11.25
C GLU A 72 -2.36 0.17 12.18
N ALA A 73 -1.80 1.32 11.79
CA ALA A 73 -0.83 2.03 12.61
C ALA A 73 -1.43 2.47 13.95
N LEU A 74 -2.71 2.89 13.95
CA LEU A 74 -3.40 3.28 15.18
C LEU A 74 -3.56 2.12 16.17
N THR A 75 -3.75 0.92 15.67
CA THR A 75 -4.06 -0.26 16.50
C THR A 75 -2.89 -1.23 16.66
N ALA A 76 -1.75 -0.95 16.04
CA ALA A 76 -0.57 -1.82 16.15
C ALA A 76 -0.09 -1.88 17.61
N PRO A 77 0.15 -3.08 18.17
CA PRO A 77 0.64 -3.22 19.53
C PRO A 77 2.07 -2.69 19.71
N VAL A 78 2.84 -2.63 18.64
CA VAL A 78 4.19 -2.08 18.66
C VAL A 78 4.29 -0.95 17.66
N ARG A 79 4.76 0.19 18.12
CA ARG A 79 5.02 1.37 17.30
C ARG A 79 6.38 1.92 17.67
N VAL A 80 7.28 1.97 16.70
CA VAL A 80 8.64 2.47 16.89
C VAL A 80 8.81 3.73 16.04
N GLU A 81 9.05 4.84 16.71
CA GLU A 81 9.39 6.08 16.03
C GLU A 81 10.88 6.08 15.72
N VAL A 82 11.22 6.33 14.46
CA VAL A 82 12.60 6.36 13.99
C VAL A 82 12.91 7.77 13.53
N ASP A 83 13.84 8.41 14.22
CA ASP A 83 14.25 9.76 13.90
C ASP A 83 15.10 9.81 12.63
N GLU A 84 15.11 10.97 11.99
CA GLU A 84 15.81 11.17 10.72
C GLU A 84 17.34 11.04 10.80
N GLU A 85 17.93 11.07 11.98
CA GLU A 85 19.38 10.90 12.15
C GLU A 85 19.78 9.45 12.45
N THR A 86 18.80 8.55 12.54
CA THR A 86 19.06 7.14 12.82
C THR A 86 19.69 6.46 11.61
N ASP A 87 20.69 5.63 11.85
CA ASP A 87 21.27 4.79 10.81
C ASP A 87 20.32 3.61 10.56
N LEU A 88 20.06 3.33 9.29
CA LEU A 88 19.19 2.22 8.88
C LEU A 88 19.61 0.89 9.54
N TYR A 89 20.90 0.67 9.72
CA TYR A 89 21.43 -0.56 10.34
C TYR A 89 21.05 -0.71 11.80
N ASN A 90 20.65 0.37 12.46
CA ASN A 90 20.22 0.35 13.86
C ASN A 90 18.70 0.15 14.01
N VAL A 91 17.94 0.26 12.92
CA VAL A 91 16.48 0.11 12.96
C VAL A 91 16.05 -1.29 13.42
N PRO A 92 16.64 -2.40 12.91
CA PRO A 92 16.24 -3.73 13.38
C PRO A 92 16.32 -3.92 14.87
N LYS A 93 17.38 -3.40 15.52
CA LYS A 93 17.53 -3.52 16.96
C LYS A 93 16.41 -2.78 17.70
N LEU A 94 16.05 -1.58 17.23
CA LEU A 94 14.94 -0.82 17.83
C LEU A 94 13.62 -1.60 17.71
N VAL A 95 13.38 -2.22 16.57
CA VAL A 95 12.17 -3.00 16.33
C VAL A 95 12.15 -4.25 17.19
N TYR A 96 13.24 -5.01 17.23
CA TYR A 96 13.32 -6.23 18.05
C TYR A 96 13.17 -5.93 19.53
N ASP A 97 13.82 -4.90 20.02
CA ASP A 97 13.73 -4.52 21.45
C ASP A 97 12.29 -4.15 21.81
N ALA A 98 11.61 -3.37 20.96
CA ALA A 98 10.21 -2.98 21.20
C ALA A 98 9.27 -4.18 21.13
N CYS A 99 9.50 -5.10 20.19
CA CYS A 99 8.69 -6.31 20.06
C CYS A 99 8.90 -7.25 21.24
N ASP A 100 10.13 -7.42 21.68
CA ASP A 100 10.44 -8.24 22.86
C ASP A 100 9.73 -7.70 24.10
N ALA A 101 9.75 -6.38 24.30
CA ALA A 101 9.06 -5.75 25.40
C ALA A 101 7.55 -5.93 25.38
N ALA A 102 6.95 -6.01 24.19
CA ALA A 102 5.52 -6.16 24.00
C ALA A 102 5.06 -7.62 23.86
N GLY A 103 5.99 -8.57 23.81
CA GLY A 103 5.67 -9.98 23.60
C GLY A 103 5.22 -10.30 22.19
N VAL A 104 5.61 -9.49 21.20
CA VAL A 104 5.27 -9.69 19.80
C VAL A 104 6.46 -10.32 19.09
N LYS A 105 6.22 -11.37 18.31
CA LYS A 105 7.26 -12.04 17.56
C LYS A 105 7.33 -11.52 16.13
N VAL A 106 8.53 -11.14 15.70
CA VAL A 106 8.81 -10.71 14.32
C VAL A 106 9.46 -11.85 13.57
N ASN A 107 8.92 -12.18 12.40
CA ASN A 107 9.42 -13.28 11.57
C ASN A 107 10.35 -12.80 10.46
N HIS A 108 11.11 -11.74 10.73
CA HIS A 108 12.07 -11.18 9.77
C HIS A 108 13.46 -11.16 10.37
N THR A 109 14.45 -11.45 9.55
CA THR A 109 15.86 -11.25 9.91
C THR A 109 16.20 -9.75 9.87
N ALA A 110 17.32 -9.35 10.46
CA ALA A 110 17.75 -7.96 10.41
C ALA A 110 17.93 -7.45 8.97
N PRO A 111 18.58 -8.19 8.05
CA PRO A 111 18.64 -7.78 6.64
C PRO A 111 17.27 -7.63 5.98
N ASP A 112 16.33 -8.53 6.27
CA ASP A 112 14.97 -8.44 5.75
C ASP A 112 14.25 -7.20 6.24
N LEU A 113 14.40 -6.88 7.53
CA LEU A 113 13.81 -5.65 8.09
C LEU A 113 14.39 -4.40 7.45
N MET A 114 15.70 -4.35 7.25
CA MET A 114 16.34 -3.21 6.59
C MET A 114 15.82 -3.01 5.18
N LYS A 115 15.68 -4.11 4.44
CA LYS A 115 15.13 -4.07 3.07
C LYS A 115 13.67 -3.60 3.08
N LEU A 116 12.85 -4.13 3.98
CA LEU A 116 11.45 -3.77 4.10
C LEU A 116 11.28 -2.29 4.43
N VAL A 117 12.06 -1.78 5.39
CA VAL A 117 12.04 -0.37 5.78
C VAL A 117 12.45 0.51 4.59
N SER A 118 13.52 0.14 3.90
CA SER A 118 13.98 0.88 2.73
C SER A 118 12.94 0.91 1.61
N ASP A 119 12.32 -0.24 1.32
CA ASP A 119 11.32 -0.35 0.26
C ASP A 119 10.05 0.43 0.60
N GLU A 120 9.52 0.31 1.81
CA GLU A 120 8.27 0.97 2.20
C GLU A 120 8.43 2.46 2.48
N ALA A 121 9.58 2.88 2.98
CA ALA A 121 9.85 4.29 3.27
C ALA A 121 10.16 5.10 1.99
N GLY A 122 10.55 4.42 0.91
CA GLY A 122 10.86 5.08 -0.37
C GLY A 122 11.97 6.11 -0.22
N GLU A 123 11.69 7.34 -0.64
CA GLU A 123 12.68 8.42 -0.61
C GLU A 123 13.10 8.86 0.80
N ALA A 124 12.36 8.48 1.81
CA ALA A 124 12.73 8.79 3.20
C ALA A 124 13.96 8.02 3.65
N VAL A 125 14.38 6.99 2.93
CA VAL A 125 15.62 6.25 3.19
C VAL A 125 16.52 6.37 1.98
N GLN A 126 17.72 6.91 2.20
CA GLN A 126 18.74 7.08 1.15
C GLN A 126 20.02 6.38 1.60
N GLY A 127 20.32 5.22 0.99
CA GLY A 127 21.43 4.40 1.45
C GLY A 127 21.20 3.90 2.86
N ARG A 128 22.00 4.38 3.81
CA ARG A 128 21.87 4.05 5.25
C ARG A 128 21.17 5.16 6.04
N GLU A 129 20.89 6.30 5.40
CA GLU A 129 20.38 7.48 6.12
C GLU A 129 18.87 7.54 6.07
N ILE A 130 18.28 7.80 7.24
CA ILE A 130 16.85 8.11 7.37
C ILE A 130 16.71 9.62 7.16
N GLN A 131 16.04 10.02 6.08
CA GLN A 131 15.91 11.41 5.68
C GLN A 131 14.70 12.11 6.29
N ALA A 132 13.72 11.37 6.74
CA ALA A 132 12.50 11.89 7.36
C ALA A 132 12.06 10.92 8.44
N PRO A 133 11.38 11.40 9.51
CA PRO A 133 10.93 10.54 10.58
C PRO A 133 10.01 9.44 10.07
N LEU A 134 10.21 8.22 10.57
CA LEU A 134 9.43 7.04 10.21
C LEU A 134 8.69 6.49 11.42
N LEU A 135 7.56 5.88 11.15
CA LEU A 135 6.85 5.06 12.12
C LEU A 135 6.88 3.62 11.64
N VAL A 136 7.48 2.75 12.45
CA VAL A 136 7.47 1.30 12.18
C VAL A 136 6.47 0.67 13.11
N GLY A 137 5.41 0.10 12.55
CA GLY A 137 4.39 -0.61 13.29
C GLY A 137 4.55 -2.12 13.12
N VAL A 138 4.28 -2.86 14.19
CA VAL A 138 4.24 -4.32 14.12
C VAL A 138 2.90 -4.79 14.66
N THR A 139 2.20 -5.55 13.84
CA THR A 139 0.88 -6.09 14.19
C THR A 139 1.01 -7.29 15.12
N THR A 140 -0.12 -7.75 15.66
CA THR A 140 -0.15 -8.90 16.58
C THR A 140 0.43 -10.18 15.98
N ASP A 141 0.29 -10.35 14.67
CA ASP A 141 0.81 -11.51 13.95
C ASP A 141 2.25 -11.33 13.44
N GLY A 142 2.90 -10.23 13.82
CA GLY A 142 4.29 -9.99 13.45
C GLY A 142 4.51 -9.32 12.10
N THR A 143 3.45 -8.83 11.46
CA THR A 143 3.56 -8.09 10.20
C THR A 143 4.12 -6.69 10.46
N VAL A 144 5.16 -6.33 9.72
CA VAL A 144 5.83 -5.04 9.87
C VAL A 144 5.35 -4.08 8.78
N ARG A 145 4.97 -2.87 9.18
CA ARG A 145 4.55 -1.80 8.28
C ARG A 145 5.35 -0.54 8.60
N VAL A 146 5.73 0.17 7.55
CA VAL A 146 6.52 1.39 7.68
C VAL A 146 5.79 2.53 6.98
N ARG A 147 5.74 3.69 7.64
CA ARG A 147 5.19 4.90 7.04
C ARG A 147 5.96 6.11 7.53
N GLN A 148 5.88 7.21 6.78
CA GLN A 148 6.43 8.47 7.25
C GLN A 148 5.49 9.04 8.29
N SER A 149 6.04 9.49 9.42
CA SER A 149 5.25 10.06 10.51
C SER A 149 4.90 11.53 10.30
N ARG A 150 5.41 12.11 9.21
CA ARG A 150 5.08 13.48 8.78
C ARG A 150 5.20 13.65 7.28
#